data_d6ceba05e5237847520aabed570f3152
#
_entry.id   d6ceba05e5237847520aabed570f3152
#
_cell.length_a   1.000
_cell.length_b   1.000
_cell.length_c   1.000
_cell.angle_alpha   90.00
_cell.angle_beta   90.00
_cell.angle_gamma   90.00
#
_symmetry.space_group_name_H-M   'P 1'
#
loop_
_entity.id
_entity.type
_entity.pdbx_description
1 polymer ?
#
loop_
_entity_poly.entity_id
_entity_poly.type
_entity_poly.pdbx_seq_one_letter_code
_entity_poly.pdbx_strand_id
1 'polypeptide(L)'
;MKYRPAFLALVGITPFFLAANTLSAALGAGAVRESGPPSQRWLVGSQSDPTPAKTADDRSPVARAQVWSPTAIPSMNLKVGPAGPGAFPFRAEVECDYLDKELSGRSPKFACMAKGNDELKVKYGFTNGEVYGEVLASRLLWALGFGADHMYSVKVICHGCPEAFGGIVRENGDRIFDSAAIERKMPGAVISDAWSWKELDLIDEESGGAPLAHRDALKLIAVFIQHTDTKPEQQRFLCLGVDELPPGEDCRRPFMLIQDVGVTFGRANAFNENPTGSVNLAGWSTTPVWKTATGPCVGNLPKSFTGTLDEPVISEQGRQFLAGLLQQLSDAQIRDLFEAARVTLRVREPGNPLSGFATSEEWVAAFTQKRAEIVNRRCAF
;
A
#
# COMPACT_ATOMS: atom_id res chain seq x y z
N MET A 1 -39.84 -35.32 -29.85
CA MET A 1 -40.58 -34.42 -30.79
C MET A 1 -39.93 -33.03 -30.66
N LYS A 2 -39.19 -32.60 -31.71
CA LYS A 2 -39.29 -31.35 -32.50
C LYS A 2 -39.26 -30.07 -31.64
N TYR A 3 -38.32 -29.04 -31.76
CA TYR A 3 -37.60 -28.50 -32.90
C TYR A 3 -36.43 -27.63 -32.36
N ARG A 4 -35.29 -27.65 -33.06
CA ARG A 4 -34.31 -26.53 -33.05
C ARG A 4 -34.80 -25.47 -34.09
N PRO A 5 -34.34 -24.20 -33.97
CA PRO A 5 -33.47 -23.75 -35.04
C PRO A 5 -32.21 -23.00 -34.57
N ALA A 6 -31.19 -23.12 -35.41
CA ALA A 6 -29.93 -22.38 -35.39
C ALA A 6 -30.13 -20.96 -35.96
N PHE A 7 -29.37 -19.99 -35.47
CA PHE A 7 -29.15 -18.72 -36.16
C PHE A 7 -27.64 -18.49 -36.34
N LEU A 8 -27.27 -18.38 -37.61
CA LEU A 8 -26.01 -17.83 -38.09
C LEU A 8 -25.93 -16.35 -37.77
N ALA A 9 -24.76 -15.86 -37.37
CA ALA A 9 -24.44 -14.46 -37.37
C ALA A 9 -23.20 -14.21 -38.25
N LEU A 10 -23.37 -13.27 -39.16
CA LEU A 10 -22.42 -12.82 -40.18
C LEU A 10 -21.19 -12.17 -39.58
N VAL A 11 -20.05 -12.46 -40.24
CA VAL A 11 -18.77 -11.77 -40.13
C VAL A 11 -18.83 -10.48 -40.95
N GLY A 12 -18.65 -9.34 -40.30
CA GLY A 12 -18.49 -8.03 -40.94
C GLY A 12 -17.02 -7.62 -40.92
N ILE A 13 -16.42 -7.62 -42.12
CA ILE A 13 -15.05 -7.11 -42.37
C ILE A 13 -15.21 -5.64 -42.77
N THR A 14 -14.53 -4.71 -42.14
CA THR A 14 -14.36 -3.34 -42.62
C THR A 14 -12.86 -2.98 -42.70
N PRO A 15 -12.48 -2.20 -43.73
CA PRO A 15 -11.11 -2.13 -44.21
C PRO A 15 -10.28 -0.99 -43.58
N PHE A 16 -8.99 -1.26 -43.56
CA PHE A 16 -7.89 -0.31 -43.26
C PHE A 16 -7.86 0.83 -44.27
N PHE A 17 -7.75 2.07 -43.78
CA PHE A 17 -7.23 3.21 -44.54
C PHE A 17 -5.81 3.54 -44.10
N LEU A 18 -4.87 3.33 -45.02
CA LEU A 18 -3.55 3.94 -44.99
C LEU A 18 -3.65 5.38 -45.45
N ALA A 19 -3.12 6.30 -44.67
CA ALA A 19 -2.81 7.66 -45.16
C ALA A 19 -1.29 7.86 -45.08
N ALA A 20 -0.70 7.91 -46.26
CA ALA A 20 0.66 8.38 -46.47
C ALA A 20 0.66 9.91 -46.48
N ASN A 21 1.60 10.54 -45.81
CA ASN A 21 1.90 11.95 -46.02
C ASN A 21 3.41 12.14 -46.26
N THR A 22 3.62 12.85 -47.33
CA THR A 22 4.83 13.12 -48.09
C THR A 22 5.77 14.11 -47.39
N LEU A 23 7.07 13.86 -47.62
CA LEU A 23 8.17 14.82 -47.41
C LEU A 23 7.97 16.10 -48.25
N SER A 24 8.35 17.22 -47.67
CA SER A 24 8.79 18.40 -48.44
C SER A 24 10.09 18.94 -47.87
N ALA A 25 11.07 18.90 -48.72
CA ALA A 25 12.38 19.55 -48.53
C ALA A 25 12.30 21.01 -48.99
N ALA A 26 12.95 21.91 -48.25
CA ALA A 26 13.27 23.24 -48.74
C ALA A 26 14.73 23.57 -48.41
N LEU A 27 15.48 23.78 -49.47
CA LEU A 27 16.84 24.31 -49.54
C LEU A 27 16.80 25.86 -49.45
N GLY A 28 17.87 26.45 -48.88
CA GLY A 28 18.12 27.91 -49.03
C GLY A 28 19.28 28.38 -48.17
N ALA A 29 20.47 28.44 -48.76
CA ALA A 29 21.45 29.50 -48.89
C ALA A 29 21.81 30.30 -47.60
N GLY A 30 23.03 30.29 -47.10
CA GLY A 30 24.24 30.87 -47.65
C GLY A 30 24.44 32.32 -47.16
N ALA A 31 25.40 32.57 -46.22
CA ALA A 31 26.13 33.84 -46.20
C ALA A 31 27.31 33.83 -45.15
N VAL A 32 28.48 33.99 -45.68
CA VAL A 32 29.57 34.90 -45.36
C VAL A 32 30.25 34.82 -43.97
N ARG A 33 31.55 34.43 -44.05
CA ARG A 33 32.61 34.58 -43.05
C ARG A 33 32.98 36.05 -42.85
N GLU A 34 33.09 36.46 -41.62
CA GLU A 34 34.00 37.54 -41.21
C GLU A 34 35.00 37.05 -40.16
N SER A 35 36.29 37.32 -40.44
CA SER A 35 37.45 36.99 -39.63
C SER A 35 37.77 38.14 -38.69
N GLY A 36 37.80 37.89 -37.39
CA GLY A 36 38.30 38.80 -36.35
C GLY A 36 39.48 38.15 -35.58
N PRO A 37 40.39 38.91 -34.99
CA PRO A 37 41.72 38.47 -34.55
C PRO A 37 41.71 37.68 -33.21
N PRO A 38 42.81 36.97 -32.89
CA PRO A 38 42.88 36.06 -31.75
C PRO A 38 43.02 36.83 -30.44
N SER A 39 42.03 36.72 -29.57
CA SER A 39 42.13 37.22 -28.19
C SER A 39 42.72 36.16 -27.27
N GLN A 40 43.61 36.61 -26.44
CA GLN A 40 44.47 35.90 -25.50
C GLN A 40 43.67 34.98 -24.54
N ARG A 41 44.14 33.74 -24.46
CA ARG A 41 43.67 32.72 -23.53
C ARG A 41 44.20 33.01 -22.13
N TRP A 42 43.37 33.58 -21.27
CA TRP A 42 43.62 33.57 -19.82
C TRP A 42 43.26 32.21 -19.27
N LEU A 43 44.25 31.53 -18.70
CA LEU A 43 44.05 30.34 -17.86
C LEU A 43 43.34 30.81 -16.57
N VAL A 44 42.03 30.66 -16.53
CA VAL A 44 41.28 30.72 -15.28
C VAL A 44 41.36 29.34 -14.65
N GLY A 45 42.07 29.27 -13.54
CA GLY A 45 42.13 28.06 -12.72
C GLY A 45 40.70 27.59 -12.37
N SER A 46 40.46 26.32 -12.56
CA SER A 46 39.27 25.65 -12.07
C SER A 46 39.26 25.77 -10.55
N GLN A 47 38.58 26.78 -10.03
CA GLN A 47 38.09 26.74 -8.67
C GLN A 47 36.90 25.75 -8.70
N SER A 48 37.09 24.61 -8.06
CA SER A 48 35.97 23.75 -7.66
C SER A 48 35.02 24.62 -6.85
N ASP A 49 33.83 24.88 -7.40
CA ASP A 49 32.75 25.47 -6.61
C ASP A 49 32.60 24.67 -5.32
N PRO A 50 32.61 25.31 -4.16
CA PRO A 50 32.29 24.63 -2.92
C PRO A 50 30.87 24.08 -3.08
N THR A 51 30.73 22.79 -2.90
CA THR A 51 29.42 22.14 -2.73
C THR A 51 28.60 23.05 -1.81
N PRO A 52 27.40 23.54 -2.23
CA PRO A 52 26.63 24.40 -1.37
C PRO A 52 26.42 23.65 -0.04
N ALA A 53 26.91 24.29 1.03
CA ALA A 53 26.66 23.78 2.37
C ALA A 53 25.17 23.59 2.50
N LYS A 54 24.72 22.39 2.94
CA LYS A 54 23.34 22.09 3.29
C LYS A 54 22.87 23.15 4.30
N THR A 55 22.23 24.20 3.80
CA THR A 55 21.75 25.30 4.61
C THR A 55 20.37 24.98 5.13
N ALA A 56 20.20 25.09 6.44
CA ALA A 56 18.96 25.31 7.19
C ALA A 56 17.85 24.24 7.13
N ASP A 57 17.95 23.20 6.29
CA ASP A 57 16.90 22.17 6.14
C ASP A 57 17.17 20.89 6.95
N ASP A 58 18.31 20.80 7.65
CA ASP A 58 18.69 19.67 8.52
C ASP A 58 17.76 19.50 9.74
N ARG A 59 16.84 20.44 9.94
CA ARG A 59 15.80 20.43 10.97
C ARG A 59 14.42 20.07 10.44
N SER A 60 14.29 19.82 9.14
CA SER A 60 13.03 19.42 8.53
C SER A 60 12.49 18.16 9.23
N PRO A 61 11.19 18.09 9.59
CA PRO A 61 10.60 16.87 10.12
C PRO A 61 10.85 15.64 9.23
N VAL A 62 10.94 15.80 7.90
CA VAL A 62 11.23 14.72 6.97
C VAL A 62 12.65 14.19 7.16
N ALA A 63 13.65 15.03 7.31
CA ALA A 63 15.05 14.58 7.54
C ALA A 63 15.17 13.72 8.80
N ARG A 64 14.37 14.00 9.84
CA ARG A 64 14.37 13.29 11.13
C ARG A 64 13.32 12.18 11.22
N ALA A 65 12.57 11.92 10.15
CA ALA A 65 11.45 10.99 10.19
C ALA A 65 11.90 9.58 10.53
N GLN A 66 11.11 8.92 11.38
CA GLN A 66 11.18 7.50 11.62
C GLN A 66 10.14 6.77 10.77
N VAL A 67 10.38 5.50 10.47
CA VAL A 67 9.48 4.63 9.71
C VAL A 67 9.19 3.33 10.45
N TRP A 68 9.90 3.09 11.55
CA TRP A 68 9.83 1.85 12.32
C TRP A 68 10.00 2.11 13.81
N SER A 69 9.32 1.30 14.63
CA SER A 69 9.48 1.25 16.09
C SER A 69 9.53 -0.21 16.55
N PRO A 70 10.36 -0.55 17.54
CA PRO A 70 10.49 -1.93 17.99
C PRO A 70 9.19 -2.46 18.60
N THR A 71 8.89 -3.72 18.31
CA THR A 71 7.76 -4.48 18.85
C THR A 71 8.22 -5.81 19.41
N ALA A 72 7.45 -6.37 20.34
CA ALA A 72 7.76 -7.68 20.94
C ALA A 72 7.11 -8.80 20.12
N ILE A 73 7.46 -8.94 18.83
CA ILE A 73 6.84 -9.85 17.86
C ILE A 73 6.51 -11.23 18.44
N PRO A 74 7.44 -11.96 19.11
CA PRO A 74 7.18 -13.32 19.59
C PRO A 74 6.04 -13.43 20.61
N SER A 75 5.72 -12.34 21.33
CA SER A 75 4.66 -12.32 22.35
C SER A 75 3.34 -11.68 21.85
N MET A 76 3.29 -11.19 20.61
CA MET A 76 2.12 -10.51 20.08
C MET A 76 1.02 -11.49 19.68
N ASN A 77 -0.23 -11.15 20.03
CA ASN A 77 -1.42 -11.90 19.59
C ASN A 77 -1.97 -11.27 18.30
N LEU A 78 -1.66 -11.88 17.17
CA LEU A 78 -2.06 -11.34 15.86
C LEU A 78 -3.55 -11.54 15.56
N LYS A 79 -4.22 -12.45 16.26
CA LYS A 79 -5.66 -12.64 16.11
C LYS A 79 -6.45 -11.53 16.81
N VAL A 80 -6.03 -11.16 18.01
CA VAL A 80 -6.62 -10.03 18.75
C VAL A 80 -6.24 -8.70 18.08
N GLY A 81 -4.94 -8.52 17.77
CA GLY A 81 -4.42 -7.32 17.13
C GLY A 81 -4.11 -6.17 18.09
N PRO A 82 -3.92 -4.95 17.57
CA PRO A 82 -3.56 -3.80 18.38
C PRO A 82 -4.64 -3.48 19.39
N ALA A 83 -4.23 -3.28 20.64
CA ALA A 83 -5.07 -2.83 21.74
C ALA A 83 -5.01 -1.30 21.89
N GLY A 84 -5.96 -0.73 22.61
CA GLY A 84 -6.00 0.70 22.91
C GLY A 84 -7.41 1.29 22.79
N PRO A 85 -7.57 2.60 22.95
CA PRO A 85 -8.85 3.26 22.82
C PRO A 85 -9.48 2.98 21.45
N GLY A 86 -10.75 2.59 21.44
CA GLY A 86 -11.51 2.28 20.25
C GLY A 86 -11.16 0.94 19.55
N ALA A 87 -10.28 0.11 20.12
CA ALA A 87 -10.00 -1.23 19.61
C ALA A 87 -11.24 -2.14 19.66
N PHE A 88 -11.38 -2.99 18.68
CA PHE A 88 -12.46 -3.98 18.62
C PHE A 88 -11.90 -5.40 18.79
N PRO A 89 -12.56 -6.24 19.61
CA PRO A 89 -12.29 -7.67 19.60
C PRO A 89 -12.49 -8.28 18.20
N PHE A 90 -11.78 -9.36 17.93
CA PHE A 90 -11.96 -10.08 16.67
C PHE A 90 -13.41 -10.48 16.47
N ARG A 91 -14.01 -10.11 15.33
CA ARG A 91 -15.41 -10.30 14.98
C ARG A 91 -16.40 -9.70 15.98
N ALA A 92 -16.04 -8.63 16.65
CA ALA A 92 -16.99 -7.89 17.47
C ALA A 92 -18.26 -7.57 16.66
N GLU A 93 -19.40 -7.67 17.30
CA GLU A 93 -20.64 -7.14 16.76
C GLU A 93 -20.75 -5.67 17.15
N VAL A 94 -20.88 -4.81 16.16
CA VAL A 94 -20.90 -3.33 16.33
C VAL A 94 -22.21 -2.80 15.79
N GLU A 95 -23.00 -2.21 16.66
CA GLU A 95 -24.23 -1.51 16.30
C GLU A 95 -23.96 -0.04 16.08
N CYS A 96 -24.52 0.54 14.99
CA CYS A 96 -24.37 1.96 14.70
C CYS A 96 -25.50 2.52 13.85
N ASP A 97 -25.77 3.80 13.98
CA ASP A 97 -26.73 4.57 13.19
C ASP A 97 -26.05 5.11 11.93
N TYR A 98 -26.66 4.92 10.77
CA TYR A 98 -26.14 5.44 9.51
C TYR A 98 -25.95 6.95 9.55
N LEU A 99 -24.82 7.42 9.04
CA LEU A 99 -24.56 8.83 8.78
C LEU A 99 -24.55 9.08 7.28
N ASP A 100 -25.40 9.98 6.81
CA ASP A 100 -25.38 10.44 5.42
C ASP A 100 -24.19 11.37 5.20
N LYS A 101 -23.02 10.74 5.02
CA LYS A 101 -21.73 11.39 4.83
C LYS A 101 -21.01 10.80 3.64
N GLU A 102 -20.65 11.65 2.68
CA GLU A 102 -19.84 11.23 1.56
C GLU A 102 -18.42 10.88 2.00
N LEU A 103 -17.96 9.70 1.61
CA LEU A 103 -16.61 9.21 1.87
C LEU A 103 -15.84 9.09 0.54
N SER A 104 -14.61 9.58 0.52
CA SER A 104 -13.73 9.52 -0.66
C SER A 104 -13.34 8.09 -1.02
N GLY A 105 -12.98 7.86 -2.31
CA GLY A 105 -12.52 6.58 -2.84
C GLY A 105 -13.65 5.69 -3.36
N ARG A 106 -13.27 4.60 -4.05
CA ARG A 106 -14.20 3.77 -4.85
C ARG A 106 -14.74 2.53 -4.16
N SER A 107 -14.03 2.00 -3.13
CA SER A 107 -14.48 0.78 -2.45
C SER A 107 -15.76 1.01 -1.66
N PRO A 108 -16.66 0.01 -1.58
CA PRO A 108 -17.89 0.10 -0.81
C PRO A 108 -17.61 0.42 0.66
N LYS A 109 -18.14 1.53 1.13
CA LYS A 109 -17.99 2.01 2.50
C LYS A 109 -19.11 2.96 2.87
N PHE A 110 -19.33 3.13 4.17
CA PHE A 110 -20.22 4.13 4.74
C PHE A 110 -19.70 4.65 6.07
N ALA A 111 -20.22 5.80 6.50
CA ALA A 111 -20.03 6.31 7.84
C ALA A 111 -21.21 5.92 8.72
N CYS A 112 -20.97 5.62 9.97
CA CYS A 112 -22.01 5.43 10.96
C CYS A 112 -21.57 5.88 12.37
N MET A 113 -22.54 6.20 13.21
CA MET A 113 -22.33 6.63 14.58
C MET A 113 -22.59 5.47 15.54
N ALA A 114 -21.56 5.00 16.20
CA ALA A 114 -21.68 3.99 17.23
C ALA A 114 -21.98 4.66 18.59
N LYS A 115 -22.29 3.84 19.59
CA LYS A 115 -22.56 4.29 20.96
C LYS A 115 -21.40 5.13 21.51
N GLY A 116 -21.73 6.24 22.17
CA GLY A 116 -20.74 7.14 22.76
C GLY A 116 -20.23 8.22 21.79
N ASN A 117 -20.98 8.52 20.74
CA ASN A 117 -20.61 9.49 19.67
C ASN A 117 -19.32 9.08 18.92
N ASP A 118 -19.12 7.79 18.75
CA ASP A 118 -17.98 7.25 18.04
C ASP A 118 -18.30 7.12 16.55
N GLU A 119 -17.79 8.04 15.74
CA GLU A 119 -17.95 8.01 14.28
C GLU A 119 -17.04 6.93 13.68
N LEU A 120 -17.64 6.00 12.96
CA LEU A 120 -16.97 4.87 12.33
C LEU A 120 -16.95 5.01 10.81
N LYS A 121 -15.81 4.74 10.19
CA LYS A 121 -15.70 4.44 8.77
C LYS A 121 -15.71 2.93 8.60
N VAL A 122 -16.75 2.42 7.97
CA VAL A 122 -16.97 1.00 7.73
C VAL A 122 -16.72 0.68 6.25
N LYS A 123 -15.74 -0.15 5.95
CA LYS A 123 -15.60 -0.82 4.64
C LYS A 123 -16.32 -2.16 4.70
N TYR A 124 -17.06 -2.52 3.65
CA TYR A 124 -17.90 -3.71 3.67
C TYR A 124 -17.97 -4.43 2.32
N GLY A 125 -18.51 -5.63 2.36
CA GLY A 125 -18.82 -6.42 1.18
C GLY A 125 -17.99 -7.69 1.08
N PHE A 126 -18.69 -8.82 0.92
CA PHE A 126 -18.07 -10.14 0.83
C PHE A 126 -17.07 -10.28 -0.34
N THR A 127 -17.37 -9.64 -1.46
CA THR A 127 -16.50 -9.66 -2.65
C THR A 127 -15.44 -8.55 -2.64
N ASN A 128 -15.56 -7.58 -1.72
CA ASN A 128 -14.61 -6.49 -1.60
C ASN A 128 -13.30 -6.96 -0.96
N GLY A 129 -12.25 -7.14 -1.77
CA GLY A 129 -10.94 -7.61 -1.31
C GLY A 129 -10.28 -6.69 -0.27
N GLU A 130 -10.58 -5.39 -0.31
CA GLU A 130 -9.99 -4.42 0.63
C GLU A 130 -10.42 -4.66 2.07
N VAL A 131 -11.63 -5.16 2.32
CA VAL A 131 -12.09 -5.52 3.68
C VAL A 131 -11.15 -6.51 4.36
N TYR A 132 -10.60 -7.44 3.60
CA TYR A 132 -9.66 -8.46 4.09
C TYR A 132 -8.22 -7.96 4.03
N GLY A 133 -7.84 -7.29 2.93
CA GLY A 133 -6.49 -6.78 2.69
C GLY A 133 -6.04 -5.76 3.73
N GLU A 134 -6.92 -4.85 4.11
CA GLU A 134 -6.60 -3.85 5.13
C GLU A 134 -6.35 -4.46 6.50
N VAL A 135 -7.18 -5.38 6.94
CA VAL A 135 -6.97 -6.08 8.23
C VAL A 135 -5.67 -6.88 8.18
N LEU A 136 -5.42 -7.59 7.09
CA LEU A 136 -4.23 -8.42 6.93
C LEU A 136 -2.94 -7.59 6.93
N ALA A 137 -2.87 -6.58 6.07
CA ALA A 137 -1.68 -5.76 5.89
C ALA A 137 -1.41 -4.85 7.08
N SER A 138 -2.43 -4.13 7.60
CA SER A 138 -2.23 -3.24 8.75
C SER A 138 -1.77 -4.01 9.99
N ARG A 139 -2.30 -5.22 10.20
CA ARG A 139 -1.94 -6.08 11.33
C ARG A 139 -0.51 -6.62 11.20
N LEU A 140 -0.09 -6.98 9.98
CA LEU A 140 1.30 -7.39 9.73
C LEU A 140 2.26 -6.22 9.95
N LEU A 141 1.96 -5.04 9.40
CA LEU A 141 2.78 -3.84 9.60
C LEU A 141 2.91 -3.49 11.08
N TRP A 142 1.79 -3.47 11.83
CA TRP A 142 1.79 -3.26 13.27
C TRP A 142 2.67 -4.28 14.00
N ALA A 143 2.55 -5.57 13.70
CA ALA A 143 3.35 -6.60 14.34
C ALA A 143 4.84 -6.41 14.09
N LEU A 144 5.22 -6.04 12.88
CA LEU A 144 6.61 -5.82 12.49
C LEU A 144 7.16 -4.44 12.92
N GLY A 145 6.34 -3.56 13.51
CA GLY A 145 6.75 -2.24 13.99
C GLY A 145 6.71 -1.12 12.96
N PHE A 146 6.18 -1.37 11.77
CA PHE A 146 5.91 -0.33 10.78
C PHE A 146 4.57 0.34 11.06
N GLY A 147 4.49 1.66 10.80
CA GLY A 147 3.26 2.40 11.03
C GLY A 147 2.18 2.09 10.01
N ALA A 148 0.97 1.86 10.51
CA ALA A 148 -0.24 1.76 9.71
C ALA A 148 -1.46 2.14 10.56
N ASP A 149 -2.53 2.60 9.92
CA ASP A 149 -3.82 2.70 10.59
C ASP A 149 -4.32 1.30 10.97
N HIS A 150 -5.01 1.18 12.10
CA HIS A 150 -5.41 -0.11 12.62
C HIS A 150 -6.77 -0.52 12.06
N MET A 151 -6.84 -1.69 11.46
CA MET A 151 -8.07 -2.24 10.90
C MET A 151 -8.58 -3.43 11.69
N TYR A 152 -9.87 -3.46 11.96
CA TYR A 152 -10.52 -4.50 12.73
C TYR A 152 -11.61 -5.19 11.93
N SER A 153 -11.54 -6.52 11.82
CA SER A 153 -12.59 -7.33 11.22
C SER A 153 -13.75 -7.46 12.20
N VAL A 154 -14.92 -6.96 11.80
CA VAL A 154 -16.14 -6.87 12.63
C VAL A 154 -17.36 -7.34 11.86
N LYS A 155 -18.45 -7.55 12.60
CA LYS A 155 -19.80 -7.64 12.08
C LYS A 155 -20.54 -6.35 12.44
N VAL A 156 -21.04 -5.61 11.45
CA VAL A 156 -21.76 -4.37 11.68
C VAL A 156 -23.26 -4.57 11.55
N ILE A 157 -24.01 -4.07 12.52
CA ILE A 157 -25.46 -3.91 12.48
C ILE A 157 -25.75 -2.42 12.31
N CYS A 158 -26.21 -2.07 11.13
CA CYS A 158 -26.49 -0.69 10.77
C CYS A 158 -27.97 -0.38 10.82
N HIS A 159 -28.34 0.58 11.64
CA HIS A 159 -29.67 1.15 11.72
C HIS A 159 -29.81 2.25 10.65
N GLY A 160 -30.88 2.19 9.86
CA GLY A 160 -31.16 3.20 8.84
C GLY A 160 -30.24 3.18 7.61
N CYS A 161 -29.42 2.18 7.43
CA CYS A 161 -28.57 2.05 6.24
C CYS A 161 -29.37 1.95 4.94
N PRO A 162 -28.97 2.67 3.87
CA PRO A 162 -29.63 2.62 2.56
C PRO A 162 -29.72 1.20 1.99
N GLU A 163 -30.82 0.93 1.30
CA GLU A 163 -31.05 -0.37 0.66
C GLU A 163 -29.99 -0.72 -0.38
N ALA A 164 -29.50 0.29 -1.08
CA ALA A 164 -28.45 0.13 -2.11
C ALA A 164 -27.13 -0.46 -1.60
N PHE A 165 -26.86 -0.39 -0.29
CA PHE A 165 -25.65 -0.97 0.29
C PHE A 165 -25.72 -2.50 0.43
N GLY A 166 -26.90 -3.11 0.21
CA GLY A 166 -27.11 -4.54 0.40
C GLY A 166 -27.06 -4.91 1.88
N GLY A 167 -26.40 -6.02 2.19
CA GLY A 167 -26.39 -6.60 3.54
C GLY A 167 -27.59 -7.52 3.78
N ILE A 168 -27.58 -8.23 4.91
CA ILE A 168 -28.69 -9.08 5.36
C ILE A 168 -29.70 -8.19 6.10
N VAL A 169 -30.97 -8.20 5.67
CA VAL A 169 -32.02 -7.39 6.28
C VAL A 169 -32.65 -8.15 7.45
N ARG A 170 -32.77 -7.49 8.59
CA ARG A 170 -33.54 -7.96 9.77
C ARG A 170 -35.02 -7.60 9.63
N GLU A 171 -35.88 -8.21 10.42
CA GLU A 171 -37.33 -7.93 10.46
C GLU A 171 -37.65 -6.46 10.81
N ASN A 172 -36.79 -5.83 11.62
CA ASN A 172 -36.91 -4.40 12.00
C ASN A 172 -36.35 -3.43 10.96
N GLY A 173 -35.82 -3.92 9.84
CA GLY A 173 -35.24 -3.11 8.75
C GLY A 173 -33.74 -2.84 8.89
N ASP A 174 -33.09 -3.23 9.97
CA ASP A 174 -31.65 -3.09 10.13
C ASP A 174 -30.88 -3.93 9.10
N ARG A 175 -29.69 -3.49 8.76
CA ARG A 175 -28.82 -4.20 7.82
C ARG A 175 -27.58 -4.74 8.52
N ILE A 176 -27.30 -6.01 8.28
CA ILE A 176 -26.13 -6.72 8.81
C ILE A 176 -25.07 -6.84 7.74
N PHE A 177 -23.86 -6.39 8.05
CA PHE A 177 -22.66 -6.55 7.24
C PHE A 177 -21.68 -7.46 8.00
N ASP A 178 -21.73 -8.78 7.74
CA ASP A 178 -20.82 -9.73 8.41
C ASP A 178 -19.38 -9.60 7.90
N SER A 179 -19.19 -9.30 6.62
CA SER A 179 -17.87 -8.97 6.05
C SER A 179 -17.64 -7.47 6.07
N ALA A 180 -17.17 -6.97 7.21
CA ALA A 180 -16.87 -5.55 7.40
C ALA A 180 -15.53 -5.36 8.13
N ALA A 181 -14.92 -4.20 7.89
CA ALA A 181 -13.73 -3.73 8.58
C ALA A 181 -13.93 -2.28 9.04
N ILE A 182 -13.51 -1.99 10.27
CA ILE A 182 -13.52 -0.63 10.84
C ILE A 182 -12.10 -0.14 10.99
N GLU A 183 -11.88 1.11 10.55
CA GLU A 183 -10.61 1.81 10.65
C GLU A 183 -10.49 2.58 11.97
N ARG A 184 -9.31 2.49 12.59
CA ARG A 184 -8.85 3.39 13.64
C ARG A 184 -7.56 4.04 13.23
N LYS A 185 -7.55 5.36 13.21
CA LYS A 185 -6.35 6.11 12.87
C LYS A 185 -5.25 5.87 13.90
N MET A 186 -4.02 5.69 13.42
CA MET A 186 -2.86 5.69 14.30
C MET A 186 -2.76 7.05 15.01
N PRO A 187 -2.61 7.08 16.36
CA PRO A 187 -2.61 8.33 17.12
C PRO A 187 -1.35 9.16 16.84
N GLY A 188 -1.53 10.47 16.82
CA GLY A 188 -0.48 11.46 16.62
C GLY A 188 -0.99 12.68 15.87
N ALA A 189 -0.36 13.84 16.10
CA ALA A 189 -0.67 15.05 15.36
C ALA A 189 -0.27 14.93 13.89
N VAL A 190 -1.12 15.33 12.97
CA VAL A 190 -0.84 15.25 11.53
C VAL A 190 0.14 16.36 11.15
N ILE A 191 1.29 15.97 10.59
CA ILE A 191 2.24 16.88 9.93
C ILE A 191 1.84 17.04 8.46
N SER A 192 1.49 15.91 7.79
CA SER A 192 0.99 15.87 6.42
C SER A 192 0.08 14.67 6.21
N ASP A 193 -1.00 14.88 5.45
CA ASP A 193 -1.93 13.80 5.02
C ASP A 193 -1.41 13.00 3.82
N ALA A 194 -0.21 13.30 3.34
CA ALA A 194 0.41 12.61 2.24
C ALA A 194 1.94 12.68 2.33
N TRP A 195 2.63 11.64 1.85
CA TRP A 195 4.05 11.68 1.52
C TRP A 195 4.36 10.72 0.37
N SER A 196 5.35 11.09 -0.44
CA SER A 196 5.83 10.26 -1.55
C SER A 196 6.88 9.26 -1.06
N TRP A 197 6.85 8.02 -1.53
CA TRP A 197 7.89 7.02 -1.24
C TRP A 197 9.31 7.49 -1.58
N LYS A 198 9.44 8.47 -2.48
CA LYS A 198 10.73 9.12 -2.79
C LYS A 198 11.25 9.99 -1.63
N GLU A 199 10.37 10.44 -0.74
CA GLU A 199 10.77 11.24 0.42
C GLU A 199 11.53 10.42 1.46
N LEU A 200 11.45 9.08 1.41
CA LEU A 200 12.31 8.22 2.22
C LEU A 200 13.80 8.44 1.94
N ASP A 201 14.16 8.91 0.76
CA ASP A 201 15.53 9.20 0.39
C ASP A 201 16.02 10.57 0.92
N LEU A 202 15.09 11.40 1.44
CA LEU A 202 15.39 12.69 2.11
C LEU A 202 15.63 12.52 3.62
N ILE A 203 15.34 11.34 4.17
CA ILE A 203 15.61 11.03 5.59
C ILE A 203 17.12 10.94 5.78
N ASP A 204 17.60 11.63 6.80
CA ASP A 204 19.03 11.77 7.10
C ASP A 204 19.37 11.18 8.48
N GLU A 205 20.21 10.15 8.50
CA GLU A 205 20.63 9.49 9.74
C GLU A 205 21.42 10.42 10.66
N GLU A 206 22.22 11.34 10.10
CA GLU A 206 23.00 12.30 10.89
C GLU A 206 22.08 13.32 11.58
N SER A 207 20.94 13.61 11.01
CA SER A 207 19.87 14.43 11.62
C SER A 207 18.98 13.66 12.61
N GLY A 208 19.26 12.38 12.85
CA GLY A 208 18.49 11.50 13.74
C GLY A 208 17.31 10.80 13.05
N GLY A 209 17.25 10.81 11.73
CA GLY A 209 16.25 10.10 10.93
C GLY A 209 16.47 8.58 10.88
N ALA A 210 15.53 7.88 10.25
CA ALA A 210 15.55 6.42 10.15
C ALA A 210 16.78 5.92 9.37
N PRO A 211 17.50 4.88 9.89
CA PRO A 211 18.57 4.24 9.16
C PRO A 211 18.13 3.68 7.80
N LEU A 212 19.07 3.60 6.85
CA LEU A 212 18.82 3.01 5.52
C LEU A 212 18.21 1.62 5.63
N ALA A 213 18.65 0.82 6.61
CA ALA A 213 18.10 -0.50 6.88
C ALA A 213 16.57 -0.49 7.12
N HIS A 214 16.07 0.48 7.89
CA HIS A 214 14.64 0.63 8.19
C HIS A 214 13.84 1.12 6.99
N ARG A 215 14.39 2.12 6.25
CA ARG A 215 13.76 2.70 5.05
C ARG A 215 13.61 1.66 3.94
N ASP A 216 14.65 0.90 3.69
CA ASP A 216 14.63 -0.16 2.68
C ASP A 216 13.77 -1.36 3.13
N ALA A 217 13.71 -1.66 4.43
CA ALA A 217 12.80 -2.67 4.95
C ALA A 217 11.33 -2.26 4.78
N LEU A 218 11.00 -0.97 4.94
CA LEU A 218 9.66 -0.45 4.64
C LEU A 218 9.32 -0.59 3.14
N LYS A 219 10.27 -0.26 2.25
CA LYS A 219 10.09 -0.51 0.80
C LYS A 219 9.90 -2.00 0.51
N LEU A 220 10.68 -2.86 1.16
CA LEU A 220 10.63 -4.32 0.93
C LEU A 220 9.36 -4.98 1.49
N ILE A 221 8.83 -4.52 2.63
CA ILE A 221 7.55 -5.05 3.12
C ILE A 221 6.40 -4.66 2.19
N ALA A 222 6.42 -3.47 1.58
CA ALA A 222 5.46 -3.08 0.54
C ALA A 222 5.54 -4.02 -0.68
N VAL A 223 6.75 -4.42 -1.10
CA VAL A 223 6.95 -5.43 -2.14
C VAL A 223 6.39 -6.79 -1.71
N PHE A 224 6.69 -7.23 -0.49
CA PHE A 224 6.27 -8.51 0.05
C PHE A 224 4.74 -8.67 0.05
N ILE A 225 4.03 -7.64 0.53
CA ILE A 225 2.56 -7.64 0.55
C ILE A 225 1.94 -7.21 -0.78
N GLN A 226 2.75 -6.84 -1.78
CA GLN A 226 2.29 -6.28 -3.07
C GLN A 226 1.38 -5.07 -2.91
N HIS A 227 1.82 -4.09 -2.13
CA HIS A 227 1.12 -2.82 -1.96
C HIS A 227 1.24 -1.98 -3.25
N THR A 228 0.28 -2.14 -4.17
CA THR A 228 0.33 -1.50 -5.50
C THR A 228 -0.27 -0.09 -5.53
N ASP A 229 -1.07 0.29 -4.54
CA ASP A 229 -1.62 1.65 -4.43
C ASP A 229 -0.69 2.56 -3.60
N THR A 230 0.48 2.88 -4.17
CA THR A 230 1.54 3.64 -3.50
C THR A 230 1.50 5.15 -3.82
N LYS A 231 0.33 5.71 -4.13
CA LYS A 231 0.17 7.16 -4.34
C LYS A 231 0.31 7.91 -3.01
N PRO A 232 0.76 9.18 -3.01
CA PRO A 232 1.05 9.93 -1.78
C PRO A 232 -0.08 9.97 -0.75
N GLU A 233 -1.33 10.03 -1.19
CA GLU A 233 -2.52 10.13 -0.35
C GLU A 233 -2.85 8.82 0.40
N GLN A 234 -2.13 7.72 0.12
CA GLN A 234 -2.22 6.46 0.87
C GLN A 234 -1.22 6.39 2.02
N GLN A 235 -0.50 7.45 2.28
CA GLN A 235 0.47 7.58 3.34
C GLN A 235 0.15 8.81 4.19
N ARG A 236 0.60 8.79 5.45
CA ARG A 236 0.42 9.89 6.37
C ARG A 236 1.69 10.13 7.19
N PHE A 237 1.96 11.38 7.53
CA PHE A 237 3.11 11.79 8.30
C PHE A 237 2.65 12.40 9.61
N LEU A 238 3.06 11.80 10.73
CA LEU A 238 2.59 12.14 12.07
C LEU A 238 3.73 12.61 12.97
N CYS A 239 3.33 13.37 13.98
CA CYS A 239 4.12 13.59 15.19
C CYS A 239 3.61 12.68 16.29
N LEU A 240 4.38 11.67 16.69
CA LEU A 240 3.97 10.71 17.70
C LEU A 240 4.06 11.30 19.11
N GLY A 241 3.09 10.91 19.96
CA GLY A 241 3.06 11.26 21.39
C GLY A 241 2.45 12.62 21.70
N VAL A 242 1.88 13.28 20.69
CA VAL A 242 1.07 14.49 20.82
C VAL A 242 -0.15 14.35 19.92
N ASP A 243 -1.29 14.86 20.36
CA ASP A 243 -2.53 14.82 19.58
C ASP A 243 -2.66 16.05 18.65
N GLU A 244 -1.97 17.15 19.00
CA GLU A 244 -1.96 18.41 18.26
C GLU A 244 -0.57 19.03 18.32
N LEU A 245 -0.12 19.66 17.23
CA LEU A 245 1.11 20.45 17.18
C LEU A 245 0.72 21.93 17.32
N PRO A 246 1.15 22.60 18.40
CA PRO A 246 0.97 24.04 18.52
C PRO A 246 1.62 24.79 17.35
N PRO A 247 1.03 25.92 16.90
CA PRO A 247 1.60 26.71 15.83
C PRO A 247 3.05 27.14 16.14
N GLY A 248 3.96 26.79 15.22
CA GLY A 248 5.39 27.11 15.33
C GLY A 248 6.22 26.16 16.19
N GLU A 249 5.60 25.14 16.79
CA GLU A 249 6.34 24.07 17.45
C GLU A 249 6.80 23.00 16.46
N ASP A 250 8.02 22.51 16.69
CA ASP A 250 8.62 21.47 15.87
C ASP A 250 8.27 20.08 16.43
N CYS A 251 8.03 19.13 15.53
CA CYS A 251 7.78 17.74 15.91
C CYS A 251 9.03 17.07 16.45
N ARG A 252 8.97 16.51 17.64
CA ARG A 252 10.08 15.77 18.26
C ARG A 252 10.17 14.32 17.81
N ARG A 253 9.06 13.73 17.34
CA ARG A 253 8.98 12.30 16.95
C ARG A 253 8.24 12.15 15.62
N PRO A 254 8.80 12.69 14.52
CA PRO A 254 8.19 12.59 13.21
C PRO A 254 8.21 11.14 12.72
N PHE A 255 7.06 10.64 12.23
CA PHE A 255 6.89 9.25 11.86
C PHE A 255 6.05 9.11 10.60
N MET A 256 6.60 8.45 9.59
CA MET A 256 5.93 8.14 8.34
C MET A 256 5.23 6.79 8.41
N LEU A 257 3.95 6.75 8.06
CA LEU A 257 3.13 5.53 8.07
C LEU A 257 2.37 5.35 6.75
N ILE A 258 1.91 4.12 6.52
CA ILE A 258 1.02 3.77 5.42
C ILE A 258 -0.41 3.70 5.97
N GLN A 259 -1.33 4.54 5.46
CA GLN A 259 -2.68 4.59 6.03
C GLN A 259 -3.71 3.70 5.30
N ASP A 260 -3.59 3.50 3.98
CA ASP A 260 -4.51 2.67 3.20
C ASP A 260 -3.74 1.51 2.57
N VAL A 261 -3.99 0.31 3.08
CA VAL A 261 -3.32 -0.92 2.69
C VAL A 261 -4.28 -1.97 2.11
N GLY A 262 -5.45 -1.52 1.66
CA GLY A 262 -6.50 -2.42 1.14
C GLY A 262 -6.10 -3.14 -0.14
N VAL A 263 -5.29 -2.49 -0.99
CA VAL A 263 -4.82 -3.05 -2.25
C VAL A 263 -3.50 -3.79 -2.05
N THR A 264 -3.59 -4.95 -1.39
CA THR A 264 -2.44 -5.79 -1.00
C THR A 264 -2.73 -7.29 -1.15
N PHE A 265 -1.70 -8.12 -1.01
CA PHE A 265 -1.75 -9.59 -1.14
C PHE A 265 -2.36 -10.05 -2.46
N GLY A 266 -1.95 -9.40 -3.53
CA GLY A 266 -2.40 -9.59 -4.90
C GLY A 266 -2.25 -8.27 -5.66
N ARG A 267 -2.33 -8.30 -6.99
CA ARG A 267 -2.07 -7.12 -7.81
C ARG A 267 -3.36 -6.44 -8.25
N ALA A 268 -3.47 -5.15 -7.99
CA ALA A 268 -4.40 -4.31 -8.74
C ALA A 268 -3.90 -4.11 -10.18
N ASN A 269 -4.77 -3.65 -11.07
CA ASN A 269 -4.36 -3.18 -12.39
C ASN A 269 -3.59 -1.84 -12.29
N ALA A 270 -3.06 -1.36 -13.43
CA ALA A 270 -2.29 -0.12 -13.49
C ALA A 270 -3.09 1.13 -13.06
N PHE A 271 -4.41 1.05 -13.01
CA PHE A 271 -5.31 2.12 -12.58
C PHE A 271 -5.70 2.01 -11.10
N ASN A 272 -5.13 1.07 -10.35
CA ASN A 272 -5.53 0.71 -8.98
C ASN A 272 -7.00 0.29 -8.84
N GLU A 273 -7.60 -0.15 -9.92
CA GLU A 273 -8.91 -0.76 -9.87
C GLU A 273 -8.80 -2.21 -9.42
N ASN A 274 -9.47 -2.52 -8.32
CA ASN A 274 -9.25 -3.78 -7.64
C ASN A 274 -10.51 -4.51 -7.20
N PRO A 275 -11.40 -4.92 -8.10
CA PRO A 275 -12.43 -5.89 -7.69
C PRO A 275 -11.87 -7.28 -7.41
N THR A 276 -10.80 -7.67 -8.14
CA THR A 276 -10.27 -9.05 -8.13
C THR A 276 -8.80 -9.17 -7.72
N GLY A 277 -8.11 -8.06 -7.46
CA GLY A 277 -6.68 -8.03 -7.23
C GLY A 277 -6.26 -8.29 -5.79
N SER A 278 -6.92 -7.66 -4.79
CA SER A 278 -6.56 -7.81 -3.38
C SER A 278 -6.94 -9.17 -2.83
N VAL A 279 -6.09 -9.65 -1.94
CA VAL A 279 -6.26 -10.95 -1.26
C VAL A 279 -6.56 -12.05 -2.28
N ASN A 280 -5.67 -12.16 -3.24
CA ASN A 280 -5.67 -13.16 -4.31
C ASN A 280 -4.49 -14.11 -4.08
N LEU A 281 -4.76 -15.25 -3.47
CA LEU A 281 -3.73 -16.23 -3.13
C LEU A 281 -2.92 -16.66 -4.35
N ALA A 282 -3.59 -17.00 -5.47
CA ALA A 282 -2.93 -17.44 -6.68
C ALA A 282 -2.01 -16.35 -7.24
N GLY A 283 -2.50 -15.12 -7.32
CA GLY A 283 -1.70 -13.98 -7.80
C GLY A 283 -0.53 -13.65 -6.88
N TRP A 284 -0.77 -13.62 -5.56
CA TRP A 284 0.28 -13.27 -4.60
C TRP A 284 1.35 -14.35 -4.46
N SER A 285 0.97 -15.62 -4.36
CA SER A 285 1.92 -16.72 -4.16
C SER A 285 2.82 -16.96 -5.37
N THR A 286 2.33 -16.72 -6.58
CA THR A 286 3.09 -16.92 -7.81
C THR A 286 3.93 -15.72 -8.23
N THR A 287 3.71 -14.53 -7.67
CA THR A 287 4.53 -13.35 -7.95
C THR A 287 5.77 -13.37 -7.06
N PRO A 288 7.00 -13.51 -7.59
CA PRO A 288 8.21 -13.52 -6.78
C PRO A 288 8.44 -12.16 -6.12
N VAL A 289 9.11 -12.14 -4.96
CA VAL A 289 9.50 -10.91 -4.24
C VAL A 289 10.52 -10.11 -5.05
N TRP A 290 11.41 -10.81 -5.73
CA TRP A 290 12.51 -10.20 -6.47
C TRP A 290 12.27 -10.24 -7.98
N LYS A 291 12.64 -9.18 -8.66
CA LYS A 291 12.53 -9.09 -10.12
C LYS A 291 13.50 -10.05 -10.83
N THR A 292 14.65 -10.30 -10.22
CA THR A 292 15.68 -11.21 -10.74
C THR A 292 16.15 -12.17 -9.65
N ALA A 293 16.55 -13.38 -10.06
CA ALA A 293 17.02 -14.41 -9.12
C ALA A 293 18.41 -14.10 -8.54
N THR A 294 19.24 -13.34 -9.23
CA THR A 294 20.62 -12.99 -8.84
C THR A 294 20.90 -11.50 -9.08
N GLY A 295 22.04 -11.01 -8.59
CA GLY A 295 22.44 -9.62 -8.76
C GLY A 295 21.80 -8.67 -7.73
N PRO A 296 21.64 -7.39 -8.06
CA PRO A 296 21.01 -6.40 -7.18
C PRO A 296 19.62 -6.83 -6.72
N CYS A 297 19.26 -6.49 -5.50
CA CYS A 297 17.93 -6.78 -4.93
C CYS A 297 16.93 -5.72 -5.41
N VAL A 298 16.31 -5.96 -6.54
CA VAL A 298 15.23 -5.14 -7.05
C VAL A 298 13.90 -5.79 -6.69
N GLY A 299 13.07 -5.07 -5.94
CA GLY A 299 11.74 -5.52 -5.55
C GLY A 299 10.81 -5.62 -6.75
N ASN A 300 10.06 -6.71 -6.86
CA ASN A 300 9.11 -6.93 -7.95
C ASN A 300 7.76 -6.26 -7.67
N LEU A 301 7.76 -4.94 -7.68
CA LEU A 301 6.58 -4.11 -7.44
C LEU A 301 6.52 -2.96 -8.46
N PRO A 302 6.05 -3.21 -9.69
CA PRO A 302 5.83 -2.13 -10.65
C PRO A 302 4.72 -1.21 -10.13
N LYS A 303 4.97 0.10 -10.22
CA LYS A 303 4.01 1.10 -9.75
C LYS A 303 2.75 1.16 -10.63
N SER A 304 1.65 1.61 -10.02
CA SER A 304 0.49 2.14 -10.74
C SER A 304 0.77 3.53 -11.33
N PHE A 305 -0.14 4.08 -12.14
CA PHE A 305 0.04 5.41 -12.75
C PHE A 305 0.30 6.51 -11.71
N THR A 306 -0.38 6.47 -10.59
CA THR A 306 -0.27 7.46 -9.50
C THR A 306 0.73 7.07 -8.43
N GLY A 307 1.23 5.83 -8.46
CA GLY A 307 2.16 5.31 -7.47
C GLY A 307 3.51 6.02 -7.50
N THR A 308 4.15 6.09 -6.33
CA THR A 308 5.47 6.72 -6.16
C THR A 308 6.56 5.73 -5.72
N LEU A 309 6.23 4.47 -5.44
CA LEU A 309 7.16 3.36 -5.25
C LEU A 309 7.18 2.49 -6.51
N ASP A 310 8.33 2.36 -7.15
CA ASP A 310 8.50 1.63 -8.41
C ASP A 310 9.75 0.75 -8.34
N GLU A 311 9.57 -0.56 -8.36
CA GLU A 311 10.65 -1.54 -8.39
C GLU A 311 11.85 -1.15 -7.51
N PRO A 312 11.66 -0.96 -6.19
CA PRO A 312 12.69 -0.37 -5.35
C PRO A 312 13.95 -1.24 -5.28
N VAL A 313 15.10 -0.58 -5.34
CA VAL A 313 16.39 -1.22 -5.02
C VAL A 313 16.51 -1.30 -3.50
N ILE A 314 16.79 -2.49 -3.00
CA ILE A 314 16.87 -2.80 -1.56
C ILE A 314 18.31 -3.11 -1.20
N SER A 315 18.83 -2.43 -0.18
CA SER A 315 20.15 -2.72 0.38
C SER A 315 20.16 -4.08 1.10
N GLU A 316 21.33 -4.70 1.21
CA GLU A 316 21.48 -5.94 1.99
C GLU A 316 21.09 -5.72 3.46
N GLN A 317 21.37 -4.54 4.03
CA GLN A 317 20.99 -4.18 5.40
C GLN A 317 19.46 -4.13 5.55
N GLY A 318 18.75 -3.53 4.62
CA GLY A 318 17.28 -3.48 4.62
C GLY A 318 16.65 -4.86 4.47
N ARG A 319 17.21 -5.68 3.56
CA ARG A 319 16.81 -7.08 3.41
C ARG A 319 17.02 -7.88 4.71
N GLN A 320 18.20 -7.79 5.33
CA GLN A 320 18.51 -8.50 6.58
C GLN A 320 17.62 -8.04 7.71
N PHE A 321 17.36 -6.75 7.81
CA PHE A 321 16.48 -6.18 8.83
C PHE A 321 15.06 -6.76 8.72
N LEU A 322 14.45 -6.70 7.54
CA LEU A 322 13.11 -7.28 7.34
C LEU A 322 13.11 -8.81 7.52
N ALA A 323 14.15 -9.52 7.03
CA ALA A 323 14.29 -10.95 7.23
C ALA A 323 14.27 -11.32 8.71
N GLY A 324 15.02 -10.57 9.54
CA GLY A 324 15.08 -10.77 10.99
C GLY A 324 13.73 -10.53 11.69
N LEU A 325 12.95 -9.54 11.24
CA LEU A 325 11.59 -9.31 11.74
C LEU A 325 10.63 -10.46 11.35
N LEU A 326 10.62 -10.84 10.08
CA LEU A 326 9.74 -11.91 9.57
C LEU A 326 10.04 -13.27 10.18
N GLN A 327 11.29 -13.55 10.52
CA GLN A 327 11.70 -14.81 11.17
C GLN A 327 11.23 -14.94 12.62
N GLN A 328 10.88 -13.83 13.29
CA GLN A 328 10.31 -13.86 14.63
C GLN A 328 8.84 -14.29 14.66
N LEU A 329 8.15 -14.27 13.51
CA LEU A 329 6.77 -14.73 13.40
C LEU A 329 6.73 -16.26 13.40
N SER A 330 6.04 -16.85 14.37
CA SER A 330 5.72 -18.28 14.38
C SER A 330 4.63 -18.62 13.36
N ASP A 331 4.55 -19.87 12.94
CA ASP A 331 3.50 -20.34 12.03
C ASP A 331 2.09 -20.18 12.64
N ALA A 332 1.97 -20.29 13.97
CA ALA A 332 0.72 -20.02 14.69
C ALA A 332 0.31 -18.54 14.54
N GLN A 333 1.25 -17.60 14.73
CA GLN A 333 0.97 -16.18 14.53
C GLN A 333 0.63 -15.84 13.07
N ILE A 334 1.30 -16.46 12.10
CA ILE A 334 0.98 -16.30 10.69
C ILE A 334 -0.42 -16.81 10.39
N ARG A 335 -0.82 -17.96 10.95
CA ARG A 335 -2.19 -18.47 10.85
C ARG A 335 -3.21 -17.51 11.46
N ASP A 336 -2.96 -17.04 12.68
CA ASP A 336 -3.79 -16.05 13.38
C ASP A 336 -3.98 -14.76 12.58
N LEU A 337 -2.93 -14.30 11.88
CA LEU A 337 -2.96 -13.15 10.99
C LEU A 337 -4.00 -13.34 9.85
N PHE A 338 -3.94 -14.49 9.17
CA PHE A 338 -4.86 -14.81 8.07
C PHE A 338 -6.29 -15.07 8.56
N GLU A 339 -6.45 -15.72 9.72
CA GLU A 339 -7.76 -15.91 10.33
C GLU A 339 -8.38 -14.57 10.77
N ALA A 340 -7.60 -13.68 11.37
CA ALA A 340 -8.05 -12.35 11.76
C ALA A 340 -8.56 -11.53 10.57
N ALA A 341 -7.89 -11.65 9.43
CA ALA A 341 -8.30 -11.03 8.18
C ALA A 341 -9.42 -11.78 7.45
N ARG A 342 -9.82 -12.97 7.92
CA ARG A 342 -10.90 -13.80 7.34
C ARG A 342 -10.67 -14.15 5.87
N VAL A 343 -9.41 -14.36 5.47
CA VAL A 343 -9.04 -14.63 4.06
C VAL A 343 -9.72 -15.89 3.50
N THR A 344 -10.15 -16.81 4.35
CA THR A 344 -10.91 -18.02 3.96
C THR A 344 -12.29 -17.73 3.38
N LEU A 345 -12.78 -16.50 3.49
CA LEU A 345 -14.00 -16.05 2.81
C LEU A 345 -13.72 -15.62 1.34
N ARG A 346 -12.46 -15.56 0.93
CA ARG A 346 -12.09 -15.26 -0.45
C ARG A 346 -11.89 -16.54 -1.24
N VAL A 347 -12.37 -16.55 -2.48
CA VAL A 347 -11.98 -17.60 -3.43
C VAL A 347 -10.48 -17.52 -3.69
N ARG A 348 -9.86 -18.67 -3.99
CA ARG A 348 -8.41 -18.80 -4.21
C ARG A 348 -7.90 -17.87 -5.32
N GLU A 349 -8.72 -17.72 -6.36
CA GLU A 349 -8.47 -16.84 -7.50
C GLU A 349 -9.73 -15.97 -7.73
N PRO A 350 -9.81 -14.77 -7.14
CA PRO A 350 -10.90 -13.85 -7.40
C PRO A 350 -11.05 -13.54 -8.89
N GLY A 351 -12.27 -13.64 -9.41
CA GLY A 351 -12.56 -13.61 -10.85
C GLY A 351 -12.78 -15.01 -11.45
N ASN A 352 -12.37 -16.07 -10.74
CA ASN A 352 -12.66 -17.46 -11.08
C ASN A 352 -13.35 -18.15 -9.89
N PRO A 353 -14.67 -18.09 -9.77
CA PRO A 353 -15.40 -18.69 -8.64
C PRO A 353 -15.23 -20.21 -8.57
N LEU A 354 -14.87 -20.88 -9.66
CA LEU A 354 -14.61 -22.32 -9.71
C LEU A 354 -13.28 -22.71 -9.06
N SER A 355 -12.40 -21.74 -8.75
CA SER A 355 -11.13 -21.99 -8.04
C SER A 355 -11.33 -22.47 -6.59
N GLY A 356 -12.53 -22.32 -6.03
CA GLY A 356 -12.84 -22.63 -4.64
C GLY A 356 -12.22 -21.67 -3.63
N PHE A 357 -12.52 -21.85 -2.35
CA PHE A 357 -11.99 -21.00 -1.28
C PHE A 357 -10.56 -21.42 -0.91
N ALA A 358 -9.75 -20.42 -0.57
CA ALA A 358 -8.41 -20.65 -0.03
C ALA A 358 -8.50 -20.98 1.48
N THR A 359 -7.69 -21.94 1.92
CA THR A 359 -7.58 -22.28 3.35
C THR A 359 -6.52 -21.42 4.04
N SER A 360 -6.57 -21.33 5.38
CA SER A 360 -5.52 -20.64 6.15
C SER A 360 -4.15 -21.30 5.95
N GLU A 361 -4.11 -22.63 5.82
CA GLU A 361 -2.88 -23.40 5.61
C GLU A 361 -2.22 -23.08 4.27
N GLU A 362 -3.01 -22.90 3.19
CA GLU A 362 -2.46 -22.48 1.89
C GLU A 362 -1.86 -21.08 1.97
N TRP A 363 -2.49 -20.15 2.70
CA TRP A 363 -1.95 -18.82 2.94
C TRP A 363 -0.67 -18.86 3.79
N VAL A 364 -0.64 -19.67 4.85
CA VAL A 364 0.57 -19.88 5.68
C VAL A 364 1.72 -20.44 4.85
N ALA A 365 1.46 -21.43 4.00
CA ALA A 365 2.45 -22.01 3.10
C ALA A 365 3.00 -20.97 2.13
N ALA A 366 2.13 -20.17 1.50
CA ALA A 366 2.54 -19.09 0.60
C ALA A 366 3.37 -18.02 1.32
N PHE A 367 2.96 -17.62 2.53
CA PHE A 367 3.72 -16.66 3.35
C PHE A 367 5.11 -17.19 3.66
N THR A 368 5.22 -18.44 4.09
CA THR A 368 6.48 -19.09 4.43
C THR A 368 7.40 -19.19 3.21
N GLN A 369 6.87 -19.52 2.04
CA GLN A 369 7.62 -19.53 0.79
C GLN A 369 8.17 -18.14 0.46
N LYS A 370 7.34 -17.11 0.47
CA LYS A 370 7.75 -15.72 0.18
C LYS A 370 8.71 -15.17 1.23
N ARG A 371 8.52 -15.52 2.51
CA ARG A 371 9.49 -15.22 3.58
C ARG A 371 10.85 -15.83 3.26
N ALA A 372 10.90 -17.07 2.79
CA ALA A 372 12.14 -17.73 2.41
C ALA A 372 12.84 -17.04 1.22
N GLU A 373 12.11 -16.44 0.28
CA GLU A 373 12.70 -15.63 -0.79
C GLU A 373 13.48 -14.43 -0.24
N ILE A 374 13.01 -13.79 0.84
CA ILE A 374 13.72 -12.68 1.49
C ILE A 374 14.89 -13.19 2.34
N VAL A 375 14.66 -14.22 3.15
CA VAL A 375 15.65 -14.76 4.09
C VAL A 375 16.88 -15.34 3.37
N ASN A 376 16.66 -16.09 2.29
CA ASN A 376 17.69 -16.80 1.56
C ASN A 376 18.41 -15.95 0.50
N ARG A 377 17.86 -14.76 0.17
CA ARG A 377 18.48 -13.85 -0.79
C ARG A 377 19.74 -13.22 -0.22
N ARG A 378 20.71 -12.95 -1.10
CA ARG A 378 21.85 -12.08 -0.83
C ARG A 378 21.87 -11.00 -1.91
N CYS A 379 21.91 -9.74 -1.48
CA CYS A 379 21.96 -8.61 -2.39
C CYS A 379 23.43 -8.33 -2.72
N ALA A 380 23.81 -8.59 -3.96
CA ALA A 380 25.10 -8.17 -4.47
C ALA A 380 24.96 -6.74 -5.03
N PHE A 381 25.93 -5.90 -4.74
CA PHE A 381 26.08 -4.55 -5.30
C PHE A 381 26.96 -4.61 -6.53
#